data_de127321d6271da062ece27df3c1f618
#
_entry.id   de127321d6271da062ece27df3c1f618
#
_cell.length_a   1.000
_cell.length_b   1.000
_cell.length_c   1.000
_cell.angle_alpha   90.00
_cell.angle_beta   90.00
_cell.angle_gamma   90.00
#
_symmetry.space_group_name_H-M   'P 1'
#
loop_
_entity.id
_entity.type
_entity.pdbx_description
1 polymer ?
#
loop_
_entity_poly.entity_id
_entity_poly.type
_entity_poly.pdbx_seq_one_letter_code
_entity_poly.pdbx_strand_id
1 'polypeptide(L)'
;FAEEKPDAVIHLNGTKITVGGKLIYEHRMKKELVEGLLRFTEGKDFAMGVSVGTEDYYMNPEYVTRHDWIRWRQSDRCFRDPWKLLDMPVRTMAYMGKEPGTKLVEAAFPEVKLPMFSSREGADVIERNISKAGGLRKLCEYWGVPPEQTVAFGDSMNDYEIIRMAGIGVAMGNARDELKMAADYVTASVGEDGVWKACIHLGLFENER
;
A
#
# COMPACT_ATOMS: atom_id res chain seq x y z
N PHE A 1 -6.52 -22.88 3.55
CA PHE A 1 -5.74 -21.73 2.99
C PHE A 1 -4.23 -21.79 3.28
N ALA A 2 -3.73 -22.70 4.13
CA ALA A 2 -2.29 -22.75 4.49
C ALA A 2 -1.39 -23.40 3.42
N GLU A 3 -1.93 -24.08 2.43
CA GLU A 3 -1.18 -24.83 1.41
C GLU A 3 -1.17 -24.19 0.02
N GLU A 4 -2.12 -23.30 -0.30
CA GLU A 4 -2.17 -22.65 -1.60
C GLU A 4 -1.42 -21.32 -1.58
N LYS A 5 -0.35 -21.25 -2.36
CA LYS A 5 0.41 -20.01 -2.56
C LYS A 5 -0.14 -19.27 -3.75
N PRO A 6 -0.21 -17.90 -3.71
CA PRO A 6 -0.58 -17.13 -4.86
C PRO A 6 0.45 -17.33 -5.99
N ASP A 7 -0.02 -17.40 -7.23
CA ASP A 7 0.84 -17.52 -8.43
C ASP A 7 1.79 -16.34 -8.56
N ALA A 8 1.32 -15.15 -8.16
CA ALA A 8 2.11 -13.92 -8.14
C ALA A 8 1.78 -13.05 -6.94
N VAL A 9 2.73 -12.21 -6.55
CA VAL A 9 2.54 -11.19 -5.51
C VAL A 9 3.03 -9.83 -6.00
N ILE A 10 2.14 -8.84 -5.94
CA ILE A 10 2.47 -7.42 -6.16
C ILE A 10 2.67 -6.80 -4.78
N HIS A 11 3.91 -6.49 -4.44
CA HIS A 11 4.30 -5.97 -3.13
C HIS A 11 4.40 -4.43 -3.15
N LEU A 12 4.26 -3.83 -1.97
CA LEU A 12 4.65 -2.43 -1.70
C LEU A 12 4.11 -1.46 -2.76
N ASN A 13 2.80 -1.44 -2.95
CA ASN A 13 2.11 -0.56 -3.90
C ASN A 13 2.56 -0.71 -5.37
N GLY A 14 3.09 -1.88 -5.77
CA GLY A 14 3.51 -2.12 -7.15
C GLY A 14 4.99 -1.94 -7.42
N THR A 15 5.80 -1.68 -6.40
CA THR A 15 7.27 -1.51 -6.56
C THR A 15 8.02 -2.82 -6.75
N LYS A 16 7.43 -3.94 -6.37
CA LYS A 16 8.05 -5.26 -6.51
C LYS A 16 7.01 -6.30 -6.93
N ILE A 17 7.35 -7.14 -7.91
CA ILE A 17 6.48 -8.21 -8.39
C ILE A 17 7.26 -9.51 -8.41
N THR A 18 6.67 -10.56 -7.84
CA THR A 18 7.19 -11.93 -7.90
C THR A 18 6.14 -12.86 -8.51
N VAL A 19 6.59 -13.81 -9.35
CA VAL A 19 5.77 -14.87 -9.95
C VAL A 19 6.40 -16.20 -9.60
N GLY A 20 5.65 -17.13 -9.01
CA GLY A 20 6.18 -18.39 -8.51
C GLY A 20 7.39 -18.21 -7.57
N GLY A 21 7.41 -17.13 -6.79
CA GLY A 21 8.53 -16.78 -5.92
C GLY A 21 9.72 -16.10 -6.62
N LYS A 22 9.75 -16.05 -7.95
CA LYS A 22 10.82 -15.41 -8.74
C LYS A 22 10.54 -13.92 -8.92
N LEU A 23 11.53 -13.05 -8.67
CA LEU A 23 11.46 -11.62 -8.92
C LEU A 23 11.40 -11.33 -10.43
N ILE A 24 10.35 -10.62 -10.89
CA ILE A 24 10.21 -10.20 -12.29
C ILE A 24 10.28 -8.68 -12.46
N TYR A 25 10.00 -7.92 -11.41
CA TYR A 25 10.08 -6.46 -11.42
C TYR A 25 10.45 -5.93 -10.04
N GLU A 26 11.31 -4.91 -10.02
CA GLU A 26 11.64 -4.14 -8.83
C GLU A 26 11.89 -2.68 -9.20
N HIS A 27 11.26 -1.77 -8.46
CA HIS A 27 11.54 -0.34 -8.45
C HIS A 27 12.09 0.06 -7.08
N ARG A 28 13.05 0.95 -7.05
CA ARG A 28 13.65 1.51 -5.83
C ARG A 28 13.65 3.02 -5.91
N MET A 29 13.31 3.67 -4.81
CA MET A 29 13.45 5.12 -4.68
C MET A 29 14.92 5.52 -4.84
N LYS A 30 15.15 6.66 -5.49
CA LYS A 30 16.51 7.22 -5.59
C LYS A 30 17.02 7.62 -4.21
N LYS A 31 18.30 7.42 -3.96
CA LYS A 31 18.95 7.73 -2.69
C LYS A 31 18.76 9.21 -2.30
N GLU A 32 18.85 10.11 -3.26
CA GLU A 32 18.68 11.55 -3.09
C GLU A 32 17.24 11.90 -2.63
N LEU A 33 16.24 11.18 -3.13
CA LEU A 33 14.85 11.35 -2.70
C LEU A 33 14.67 10.87 -1.26
N VAL A 34 15.20 9.69 -0.91
CA VAL A 34 15.14 9.17 0.46
C VAL A 34 15.83 10.12 1.44
N GLU A 35 17.03 10.61 1.10
CA GLU A 35 17.76 11.60 1.90
C GLU A 35 16.97 12.89 2.08
N GLY A 36 16.40 13.44 0.99
CA GLY A 36 15.57 14.64 1.03
C GLY A 36 14.37 14.48 1.95
N LEU A 37 13.64 13.35 1.84
CA LEU A 37 12.49 13.04 2.69
C LEU A 37 12.89 12.93 4.17
N LEU A 38 14.00 12.26 4.50
CA LEU A 38 14.49 12.16 5.87
C LEU A 38 14.86 13.53 6.45
N ARG A 39 15.64 14.34 5.71
CA ARG A 39 16.00 15.71 6.12
C ARG A 39 14.78 16.60 6.31
N PHE A 40 13.81 16.51 5.41
CA PHE A 40 12.57 17.29 5.52
C PHE A 40 11.76 16.92 6.77
N THR A 41 11.85 15.66 7.20
CA THR A 41 11.12 15.17 8.39
C THR A 41 11.74 15.64 9.71
N GLU A 42 13.03 15.97 9.73
CA GLU A 42 13.70 16.44 10.97
C GLU A 42 12.93 17.60 11.62
N GLY A 43 12.59 17.44 12.90
CA GLY A 43 11.91 18.46 13.70
C GLY A 43 10.45 18.75 13.29
N LYS A 44 9.83 17.93 12.45
CA LYS A 44 8.41 18.02 12.12
C LYS A 44 7.57 17.24 13.14
N ASP A 45 6.26 17.47 13.12
CA ASP A 45 5.26 16.81 13.98
C ASP A 45 4.71 15.49 13.39
N PHE A 46 5.55 14.80 12.64
CA PHE A 46 5.30 13.49 12.04
C PHE A 46 6.59 12.68 11.88
N ALA A 47 6.45 11.37 11.66
CA ALA A 47 7.57 10.49 11.33
C ALA A 47 7.52 10.05 9.87
N MET A 48 8.68 9.80 9.26
CA MET A 48 8.81 9.05 8.01
C MET A 48 9.95 8.04 8.12
N GLY A 49 9.76 6.85 7.54
CA GLY A 49 10.75 5.80 7.58
C GLY A 49 10.26 4.49 7.00
N VAL A 50 10.97 3.42 7.32
CA VAL A 50 10.71 2.06 6.84
C VAL A 50 10.88 1.06 7.97
N SER A 51 9.99 0.06 8.05
CA SER A 51 10.21 -1.13 8.86
C SER A 51 10.78 -2.25 7.99
N VAL A 52 11.87 -2.86 8.40
CA VAL A 52 12.55 -3.96 7.70
C VAL A 52 12.72 -5.14 8.67
N GLY A 53 11.96 -6.20 8.46
CA GLY A 53 11.92 -7.32 9.39
C GLY A 53 11.44 -6.87 10.77
N THR A 54 12.30 -6.97 11.76
CA THR A 54 12.03 -6.57 13.15
C THR A 54 12.64 -5.21 13.52
N GLU A 55 13.21 -4.50 12.57
CA GLU A 55 13.89 -3.22 12.81
C GLU A 55 13.15 -2.06 12.12
N ASP A 56 13.14 -0.91 12.78
CA ASP A 56 12.40 0.27 12.40
C ASP A 56 13.35 1.47 12.19
N TYR A 57 13.40 1.97 10.97
CA TYR A 57 14.27 3.07 10.54
C TYR A 57 13.43 4.32 10.28
N TYR A 58 13.07 5.04 11.34
CA TYR A 58 12.21 6.22 11.26
C TYR A 58 12.90 7.46 11.77
N MET A 59 12.79 8.56 11.04
CA MET A 59 13.00 9.91 11.53
C MET A 59 11.82 10.28 12.44
N ASN A 60 12.08 10.91 13.60
CA ASN A 60 11.11 11.27 14.65
C ASN A 60 10.32 10.04 15.17
N PRO A 61 10.99 9.00 15.68
CA PRO A 61 10.36 7.71 16.05
C PRO A 61 9.28 7.82 17.15
N GLU A 62 9.27 8.90 17.92
CA GLU A 62 8.27 9.17 18.95
C GLU A 62 6.85 9.25 18.38
N TYR A 63 6.68 9.70 17.13
CA TYR A 63 5.36 9.71 16.46
C TYR A 63 4.89 8.32 16.09
N VAL A 64 5.79 7.41 15.73
CA VAL A 64 5.48 6.00 15.49
C VAL A 64 5.02 5.34 16.78
N THR A 65 5.80 5.50 17.87
CA THR A 65 5.46 4.99 19.20
C THR A 65 4.11 5.52 19.67
N ARG A 66 3.86 6.82 19.49
CA ARG A 66 2.56 7.43 19.84
C ARG A 66 1.40 6.83 19.05
N HIS A 67 1.58 6.63 17.73
CA HIS A 67 0.59 5.98 16.87
C HIS A 67 0.27 4.55 17.36
N ASP A 68 1.29 3.76 17.68
CA ASP A 68 1.12 2.40 18.19
C ASP A 68 0.36 2.38 19.53
N TRP A 69 0.70 3.29 20.46
CA TRP A 69 -0.01 3.42 21.73
C TRP A 69 -1.49 3.82 21.57
N ILE A 70 -1.80 4.67 20.62
CA ILE A 70 -3.19 5.05 20.32
C ILE A 70 -3.96 3.84 19.77
N ARG A 71 -3.36 3.10 18.85
CA ARG A 71 -4.02 2.03 18.11
C ARG A 71 -4.00 0.68 18.82
N TRP A 72 -2.87 0.30 19.40
CA TRP A 72 -2.61 -1.05 19.91
C TRP A 72 -2.42 -1.11 21.42
N ARG A 73 -2.31 0.04 22.10
CA ARG A 73 -1.98 0.17 23.53
C ARG A 73 -0.62 -0.44 23.92
N GLN A 74 0.24 -0.66 22.94
CA GLN A 74 1.61 -1.14 23.12
C GLN A 74 2.48 -0.69 21.94
N SER A 75 3.80 -0.66 22.17
CA SER A 75 4.80 -0.49 21.11
C SER A 75 6.03 -1.31 21.49
N ASP A 76 6.41 -2.22 20.63
CA ASP A 76 7.58 -3.11 20.74
C ASP A 76 8.61 -2.82 19.63
N ARG A 77 8.62 -1.58 19.13
CA ARG A 77 9.48 -1.15 18.04
C ARG A 77 10.96 -1.21 18.37
N CYS A 78 11.75 -1.65 17.41
CA CYS A 78 13.21 -1.69 17.47
C CYS A 78 13.81 -0.61 16.58
N PHE A 79 13.81 0.63 17.08
CA PHE A 79 14.30 1.78 16.31
C PHE A 79 15.81 1.73 16.11
N ARG A 80 16.20 2.02 14.87
CA ARG A 80 17.56 2.14 14.37
C ARG A 80 17.79 3.52 13.75
N ASP A 81 19.05 3.84 13.48
CA ASP A 81 19.43 5.06 12.79
C ASP A 81 18.79 5.11 11.38
N PRO A 82 17.86 6.07 11.11
CA PRO A 82 17.18 6.18 9.83
C PRO A 82 18.12 6.47 8.65
N TRP A 83 19.30 7.06 8.90
CA TRP A 83 20.28 7.34 7.85
C TRP A 83 20.84 6.08 7.19
N LYS A 84 20.76 4.92 7.85
CA LYS A 84 21.10 3.63 7.23
C LYS A 84 20.24 3.27 6.03
N LEU A 85 19.05 3.87 5.89
CA LEU A 85 18.19 3.69 4.71
C LEU A 85 18.90 4.13 3.41
N LEU A 86 19.87 5.02 3.48
CA LEU A 86 20.64 5.46 2.31
C LEU A 86 21.51 4.34 1.70
N ASP A 87 21.77 3.29 2.45
CA ASP A 87 22.54 2.12 2.00
C ASP A 87 21.65 0.88 1.79
N MET A 88 20.33 1.04 1.91
CA MET A 88 19.33 -0.01 1.75
C MET A 88 18.48 0.19 0.49
N PRO A 89 17.89 -0.88 -0.07
CA PRO A 89 16.98 -0.79 -1.20
C PRO A 89 15.58 -0.30 -0.75
N VAL A 90 15.42 0.99 -0.51
CA VAL A 90 14.13 1.59 -0.18
C VAL A 90 13.22 1.58 -1.40
N ARG A 91 11.99 1.07 -1.26
CA ARG A 91 10.99 0.98 -2.32
C ARG A 91 9.82 1.90 -2.08
N THR A 92 9.38 1.98 -0.84
CA THR A 92 8.35 2.87 -0.31
C THR A 92 8.76 3.26 1.10
N MET A 93 8.21 4.36 1.62
CA MET A 93 8.34 4.69 3.03
C MET A 93 6.94 4.77 3.66
N ALA A 94 6.87 4.75 4.97
CA ALA A 94 5.65 5.03 5.71
C ALA A 94 5.75 6.43 6.34
N TYR A 95 4.65 7.14 6.30
CA TYR A 95 4.40 8.39 6.99
C TYR A 95 3.49 8.11 8.20
N MET A 96 3.85 8.63 9.37
CA MET A 96 3.03 8.55 10.59
C MET A 96 2.73 9.96 11.08
N GLY A 97 1.48 10.39 10.88
CA GLY A 97 1.02 11.73 11.20
C GLY A 97 -0.35 12.03 10.58
N LYS A 98 -0.82 13.26 10.76
CA LYS A 98 -2.12 13.72 10.28
C LYS A 98 -2.06 14.24 8.84
N GLU A 99 -3.22 14.32 8.18
CA GLU A 99 -3.35 14.76 6.78
C GLU A 99 -2.65 16.09 6.44
N PRO A 100 -2.63 17.16 7.27
CA PRO A 100 -1.90 18.37 6.91
C PRO A 100 -0.41 18.15 6.62
N GLY A 101 0.24 17.21 7.31
CA GLY A 101 1.64 16.86 7.08
C GLY A 101 1.85 16.18 5.72
N THR A 102 0.92 15.36 5.22
CA THR A 102 1.05 14.76 3.89
C THR A 102 1.07 15.82 2.80
N LYS A 103 0.23 16.85 2.92
CA LYS A 103 0.19 17.98 1.97
C LYS A 103 1.49 18.79 1.98
N LEU A 104 2.12 18.96 3.15
CA LEU A 104 3.44 19.60 3.25
C LEU A 104 4.52 18.79 2.53
N VAL A 105 4.51 17.46 2.69
CA VAL A 105 5.46 16.58 2.00
C VAL A 105 5.24 16.62 0.50
N GLU A 106 4.00 16.47 0.02
CA GLU A 106 3.67 16.49 -1.41
C GLU A 106 3.97 17.83 -2.08
N ALA A 107 3.86 18.94 -1.35
CA ALA A 107 4.23 20.27 -1.84
C ALA A 107 5.75 20.42 -1.97
N ALA A 108 6.54 19.85 -1.06
CA ALA A 108 8.00 19.89 -1.08
C ALA A 108 8.60 18.87 -2.06
N PHE A 109 7.94 17.74 -2.28
CA PHE A 109 8.36 16.63 -3.13
C PHE A 109 7.22 16.24 -4.10
N PRO A 110 7.04 16.98 -5.20
CA PRO A 110 5.93 16.71 -6.13
C PRO A 110 6.02 15.36 -6.84
N GLU A 111 7.18 14.70 -6.80
CA GLU A 111 7.39 13.35 -7.31
C GLU A 111 6.80 12.23 -6.44
N VAL A 112 6.39 12.51 -5.19
CA VAL A 112 5.72 11.53 -4.32
C VAL A 112 4.24 11.84 -4.16
N LYS A 113 3.49 10.83 -3.75
CA LYS A 113 2.10 10.90 -3.28
C LYS A 113 1.99 10.17 -1.95
N LEU A 114 1.11 10.66 -1.07
CA LEU A 114 0.90 10.11 0.26
C LEU A 114 -0.57 9.70 0.46
N PRO A 115 -1.02 8.59 -0.14
CA PRO A 115 -2.38 8.08 0.09
C PRO A 115 -2.56 7.69 1.55
N MET A 116 -3.45 8.42 2.24
CA MET A 116 -3.76 8.20 3.64
C MET A 116 -4.41 6.84 3.87
N PHE A 117 -4.03 6.17 4.96
CA PHE A 117 -4.73 5.00 5.47
C PHE A 117 -6.16 5.36 5.89
N SER A 118 -7.03 4.36 5.98
CA SER A 118 -8.40 4.51 6.47
C SER A 118 -8.46 5.10 7.90
N SER A 119 -7.45 4.84 8.72
CA SER A 119 -7.30 5.41 10.08
C SER A 119 -7.08 6.93 10.10
N ARG A 120 -6.66 7.54 8.97
CA ARG A 120 -6.25 8.96 8.84
C ARG A 120 -5.07 9.38 9.74
N GLU A 121 -4.29 8.42 10.24
CA GLU A 121 -3.14 8.66 11.13
C GLU A 121 -1.80 8.25 10.51
N GLY A 122 -1.82 7.91 9.23
CA GLY A 122 -0.62 7.56 8.47
C GLY A 122 -0.93 7.41 6.99
N ALA A 123 0.14 7.29 6.20
CA ALA A 123 0.08 7.14 4.74
C ALA A 123 1.25 6.31 4.24
N ASP A 124 1.10 5.70 3.08
CA ASP A 124 2.26 5.26 2.30
C ASP A 124 2.92 6.46 1.63
N VAL A 125 4.25 6.49 1.59
CA VAL A 125 5.04 7.44 0.78
C VAL A 125 5.54 6.69 -0.45
N ILE A 126 4.94 6.98 -1.60
CA ILE A 126 5.23 6.29 -2.87
C ILE A 126 5.51 7.30 -3.98
N GLU A 127 6.41 6.97 -4.89
CA GLU A 127 6.61 7.82 -6.07
C GLU A 127 5.33 7.86 -6.91
N ARG A 128 5.00 9.03 -7.45
CA ARG A 128 3.71 9.32 -8.09
C ARG A 128 3.40 8.44 -9.30
N ASN A 129 4.44 7.97 -9.98
CA ASN A 129 4.35 7.03 -11.12
C ASN A 129 4.19 5.56 -10.69
N ILE A 130 4.19 5.28 -9.40
CA ILE A 130 4.02 3.94 -8.83
C ILE A 130 2.61 3.78 -8.28
N SER A 131 1.98 2.64 -8.56
CA SER A 131 0.68 2.25 -7.99
C SER A 131 0.45 0.76 -8.08
N LYS A 132 -0.52 0.25 -7.32
CA LYS A 132 -0.98 -1.14 -7.44
C LYS A 132 -1.46 -1.45 -8.85
N ALA A 133 -2.12 -0.49 -9.52
CA ALA A 133 -2.55 -0.60 -10.90
C ALA A 133 -1.37 -0.75 -11.87
N GLY A 134 -0.31 0.04 -11.68
CA GLY A 134 0.93 -0.11 -12.45
C GLY A 134 1.56 -1.50 -12.26
N GLY A 135 1.49 -2.03 -11.05
CA GLY A 135 1.91 -3.41 -10.74
C GLY A 135 1.06 -4.46 -11.46
N LEU A 136 -0.28 -4.31 -11.42
CA LEU A 136 -1.18 -5.22 -12.13
C LEU A 136 -0.94 -5.19 -13.63
N ARG A 137 -0.77 -4.00 -14.23
CA ARG A 137 -0.48 -3.90 -15.67
C ARG A 137 0.77 -4.68 -16.07
N LYS A 138 1.87 -4.55 -15.30
CA LYS A 138 3.11 -5.31 -15.56
C LYS A 138 2.90 -6.82 -15.42
N LEU A 139 2.10 -7.25 -14.45
CA LEU A 139 1.77 -8.67 -14.29
C LEU A 139 0.89 -9.18 -15.45
N CYS A 140 -0.08 -8.39 -15.88
CA CYS A 140 -0.92 -8.68 -17.06
C CYS A 140 -0.07 -8.79 -18.33
N GLU A 141 0.87 -7.86 -18.55
CA GLU A 141 1.83 -7.91 -19.65
C GLU A 141 2.68 -9.19 -19.60
N TYR A 142 3.17 -9.57 -18.42
CA TYR A 142 3.97 -10.78 -18.22
C TYR A 142 3.20 -12.06 -18.55
N TRP A 143 1.91 -12.13 -18.22
CA TRP A 143 1.06 -13.29 -18.49
C TRP A 143 0.31 -13.24 -19.82
N GLY A 144 0.38 -12.14 -20.55
CA GLY A 144 -0.39 -11.95 -21.79
C GLY A 144 -1.90 -11.88 -21.56
N VAL A 145 -2.34 -11.43 -20.37
CA VAL A 145 -3.75 -11.26 -19.96
C VAL A 145 -4.08 -9.77 -19.97
N PRO A 146 -5.11 -9.32 -20.71
CA PRO A 146 -5.51 -7.92 -20.67
C PRO A 146 -6.14 -7.55 -19.32
N PRO A 147 -5.91 -6.34 -18.79
CA PRO A 147 -6.48 -5.88 -17.50
C PRO A 147 -8.00 -6.03 -17.42
N GLU A 148 -8.70 -5.90 -18.55
CA GLU A 148 -10.15 -6.04 -18.67
C GLU A 148 -10.68 -7.45 -18.33
N GLN A 149 -9.77 -8.44 -18.26
CA GLN A 149 -10.06 -9.82 -17.85
C GLN A 149 -9.71 -10.10 -16.40
N THR A 150 -9.47 -9.05 -15.60
CA THR A 150 -9.13 -9.18 -14.18
C THR A 150 -10.27 -8.70 -13.28
N VAL A 151 -10.31 -9.24 -12.07
CA VAL A 151 -11.15 -8.74 -10.97
C VAL A 151 -10.23 -8.20 -9.88
N ALA A 152 -10.45 -6.97 -9.44
CA ALA A 152 -9.69 -6.36 -8.36
C ALA A 152 -10.58 -6.10 -7.14
N PHE A 153 -10.05 -6.37 -5.95
CA PHE A 153 -10.68 -6.07 -4.67
C PHE A 153 -9.87 -4.99 -3.94
N GLY A 154 -10.56 -4.07 -3.27
CA GLY A 154 -9.90 -3.02 -2.50
C GLY A 154 -10.75 -2.44 -1.39
N ASP A 155 -10.10 -1.85 -0.39
CA ASP A 155 -10.76 -1.20 0.75
C ASP A 155 -10.18 0.18 1.08
N SER A 156 -9.06 0.56 0.48
CA SER A 156 -8.30 1.77 0.79
C SER A 156 -8.03 2.62 -0.47
N MET A 157 -7.70 3.89 -0.29
CA MET A 157 -7.49 4.81 -1.43
C MET A 157 -6.29 4.47 -2.31
N ASN A 158 -5.32 3.68 -1.82
CA ASN A 158 -4.25 3.15 -2.67
C ASN A 158 -4.72 2.04 -3.62
N ASP A 159 -5.99 1.55 -3.47
CA ASP A 159 -6.65 0.61 -4.37
C ASP A 159 -7.46 1.32 -5.47
N TYR A 160 -7.63 2.65 -5.39
CA TYR A 160 -8.49 3.39 -6.31
C TYR A 160 -8.14 3.16 -7.79
N GLU A 161 -6.85 3.23 -8.12
CA GLU A 161 -6.39 3.08 -9.50
C GLU A 161 -6.56 1.62 -10.01
N ILE A 162 -6.34 0.61 -9.16
CA ILE A 162 -6.47 -0.80 -9.55
C ILE A 162 -7.93 -1.21 -9.71
N ILE A 163 -8.83 -0.72 -8.85
CA ILE A 163 -10.28 -0.89 -8.96
C ILE A 163 -10.80 -0.33 -10.29
N ARG A 164 -10.31 0.86 -10.68
CA ARG A 164 -10.71 1.51 -11.94
C ARG A 164 -10.11 0.87 -13.18
N MET A 165 -9.00 0.17 -13.07
CA MET A 165 -8.28 -0.41 -14.21
C MET A 165 -8.71 -1.85 -14.49
N ALA A 166 -9.09 -2.62 -13.50
CA ALA A 166 -9.55 -3.99 -13.67
C ALA A 166 -10.83 -4.05 -14.52
N GLY A 167 -11.10 -5.21 -15.12
CA GLY A 167 -12.35 -5.46 -15.85
C GLY A 167 -13.57 -5.42 -14.93
N ILE A 168 -13.38 -5.84 -13.66
CA ILE A 168 -14.37 -5.68 -12.58
C ILE A 168 -13.66 -5.19 -11.33
N GLY A 169 -13.98 -3.99 -10.87
CA GLY A 169 -13.51 -3.43 -9.62
C GLY A 169 -14.52 -3.65 -8.49
N VAL A 170 -14.08 -4.29 -7.40
CA VAL A 170 -14.92 -4.60 -6.24
C VAL A 170 -14.42 -3.82 -5.02
N ALA A 171 -15.26 -2.94 -4.46
CA ALA A 171 -14.97 -2.29 -3.19
C ALA A 171 -15.53 -3.09 -2.01
N MET A 172 -14.73 -3.24 -0.97
CA MET A 172 -15.17 -3.86 0.29
C MET A 172 -16.19 -2.97 1.02
N GLY A 173 -17.11 -3.56 1.78
CA GLY A 173 -18.12 -2.84 2.54
C GLY A 173 -17.56 -1.84 3.57
N ASN A 174 -16.36 -2.10 4.11
CA ASN A 174 -15.62 -1.20 4.99
C ASN A 174 -14.79 -0.14 4.26
N ALA A 175 -14.83 -0.11 2.91
CA ALA A 175 -14.08 0.89 2.12
C ALA A 175 -14.66 2.30 2.31
N ARG A 176 -13.85 3.32 1.96
CA ARG A 176 -14.31 4.72 1.90
C ARG A 176 -15.30 4.92 0.76
N ASP A 177 -16.19 5.89 0.93
CA ASP A 177 -17.28 6.16 -0.03
C ASP A 177 -16.72 6.51 -1.43
N GLU A 178 -15.59 7.22 -1.49
CA GLU A 178 -14.94 7.55 -2.76
C GLU A 178 -14.51 6.30 -3.53
N LEU A 179 -14.04 5.26 -2.83
CA LEU A 179 -13.66 3.99 -3.45
C LEU A 179 -14.91 3.19 -3.87
N LYS A 180 -15.96 3.18 -3.04
CA LYS A 180 -17.24 2.52 -3.36
C LYS A 180 -17.89 3.12 -4.60
N MET A 181 -17.84 4.45 -4.75
CA MET A 181 -18.36 5.14 -5.94
C MET A 181 -17.57 4.85 -7.21
N ALA A 182 -16.30 4.46 -7.07
CA ALA A 182 -15.42 4.15 -8.21
C ALA A 182 -15.49 2.67 -8.65
N ALA A 183 -16.06 1.79 -7.82
CA ALA A 183 -16.14 0.35 -8.06
C ALA A 183 -17.38 -0.02 -8.86
N ASP A 184 -17.29 -1.13 -9.61
CA ASP A 184 -18.42 -1.72 -10.32
C ASP A 184 -19.37 -2.48 -9.37
N TYR A 185 -18.83 -3.00 -8.27
CA TYR A 185 -19.58 -3.72 -7.26
C TYR A 185 -19.08 -3.40 -5.85
N VAL A 186 -20.02 -3.24 -4.91
CA VAL A 186 -19.71 -3.08 -3.48
C VAL A 186 -20.16 -4.33 -2.75
N THR A 187 -19.22 -5.05 -2.15
CA THR A 187 -19.48 -6.27 -1.39
C THR A 187 -19.64 -5.99 0.11
N ALA A 188 -19.80 -7.05 0.93
CA ALA A 188 -19.80 -6.95 2.38
C ALA A 188 -18.41 -6.56 2.94
N SER A 189 -18.36 -6.21 4.22
CA SER A 189 -17.11 -5.86 4.90
C SER A 189 -16.16 -7.06 5.02
N VAL A 190 -14.88 -6.79 5.30
CA VAL A 190 -13.85 -7.83 5.47
C VAL A 190 -14.21 -8.84 6.57
N GLY A 191 -14.84 -8.40 7.67
CA GLY A 191 -15.31 -9.26 8.76
C GLY A 191 -16.61 -10.02 8.48
N GLU A 192 -17.19 -9.85 7.30
CA GLU A 192 -18.46 -10.45 6.87
C GLU A 192 -18.29 -11.32 5.60
N ASP A 193 -17.11 -11.86 5.37
CA ASP A 193 -16.74 -12.67 4.21
C ASP A 193 -16.96 -11.96 2.85
N GLY A 194 -16.70 -10.64 2.80
CA GLY A 194 -16.99 -9.83 1.63
C GLY A 194 -16.32 -10.32 0.34
N VAL A 195 -15.06 -10.75 0.39
CA VAL A 195 -14.35 -11.30 -0.79
C VAL A 195 -15.05 -12.56 -1.30
N TRP A 196 -15.38 -13.50 -0.39
CA TRP A 196 -16.09 -14.73 -0.74
C TRP A 196 -17.45 -14.44 -1.37
N LYS A 197 -18.25 -13.56 -0.74
CA LYS A 197 -19.58 -13.18 -1.24
C LYS A 197 -19.50 -12.55 -2.64
N ALA A 198 -18.51 -11.73 -2.89
CA ALA A 198 -18.30 -11.15 -4.22
C ALA A 198 -17.89 -12.22 -5.25
N CYS A 199 -17.02 -13.16 -4.90
CA CYS A 199 -16.63 -14.24 -5.80
C CYS A 199 -17.85 -15.10 -6.21
N ILE A 200 -18.73 -15.42 -5.25
CA ILE A 200 -19.99 -16.12 -5.56
C ILE A 200 -20.91 -15.26 -6.45
N HIS A 201 -21.09 -13.98 -6.12
CA HIS A 201 -21.92 -13.07 -6.91
C HIS A 201 -21.46 -12.94 -8.36
N LEU A 202 -20.13 -12.92 -8.57
CA LEU A 202 -19.51 -12.80 -9.88
C LEU A 202 -19.36 -14.15 -10.61
N GLY A 203 -19.79 -15.26 -10.00
CA GLY A 203 -19.69 -16.60 -10.59
C GLY A 203 -18.25 -17.11 -10.73
N LEU A 204 -17.31 -16.63 -9.90
CA LEU A 204 -15.91 -17.05 -9.91
C LEU A 204 -15.71 -18.41 -9.24
N PHE A 205 -16.66 -18.83 -8.39
CA PHE A 205 -16.71 -20.14 -7.76
C PHE A 205 -18.07 -20.76 -7.96
N GLU A 206 -18.12 -22.07 -8.19
CA GLU A 206 -19.36 -22.82 -8.10
C GLU A 206 -19.81 -22.85 -6.63
N ASN A 207 -21.09 -22.56 -6.41
CA ASN A 207 -21.68 -22.63 -5.07
C ASN A 207 -21.90 -24.12 -4.75
N GLU A 208 -20.87 -24.81 -4.26
CA GLU A 208 -21.07 -26.15 -3.71
C GLU A 208 -22.02 -26.03 -2.49
N ARG A 209 -23.26 -26.39 -2.71
CA ARG A 209 -24.28 -26.51 -1.67
C ARG A 209 -24.16 -27.82 -0.92
#